data_31fc41c5838ed662d8fcfc949c8e10ce
#
_entry.id   31fc41c5838ed662d8fcfc949c8e10ce
#
_cell.length_a   1.000
_cell.length_b   1.000
_cell.length_c   1.000
_cell.angle_alpha   90.00
_cell.angle_beta   90.00
_cell.angle_gamma   90.00
#
_symmetry.space_group_name_H-M   'P 1'
#
loop_
_entity.id
_entity.type
_entity.pdbx_description
1 polymer ?
#
loop_
_entity_poly.entity_id
_entity_poly.type
_entity_poly.pdbx_seq_one_letter_code
_entity_poly.pdbx_strand_id
1 'polypeptide(L)'
;MSRLLSDHFPIVLEGGSFHQGGRRPFRFENMWLKDEGFVDRVQCWWDSYHFQGASSFFLANKLKLLKNDLKKWNVEDFGSVEERGKQLWKDFGDLENIEESRGLTTEERLELDQIQGELEKASLLEEICWRQKSRVLCVREGDRNTKFFHR
;
A
#
# COMPACT_ATOMS: atom_id res chain seq x y z
N MET A 1 14.42 20.93 -28.67
CA MET A 1 13.66 21.73 -27.68
C MET A 1 14.37 23.05 -27.46
N SER A 2 13.69 24.17 -27.66
CA SER A 2 14.32 25.51 -27.55
C SER A 2 14.41 25.93 -26.07
N ARG A 3 15.57 26.47 -25.69
CA ARG A 3 15.85 27.05 -24.37
C ARG A 3 15.21 28.46 -24.32
N LEU A 4 13.99 28.55 -23.81
CA LEU A 4 13.30 29.86 -23.77
C LEU A 4 13.39 30.57 -22.40
N LEU A 5 13.66 29.86 -21.29
CA LEU A 5 13.61 30.45 -19.94
C LEU A 5 14.56 29.83 -18.90
N SER A 6 15.46 28.92 -19.27
CA SER A 6 16.39 28.28 -18.32
C SER A 6 17.70 27.91 -18.99
N ASP A 7 18.83 28.11 -18.31
CA ASP A 7 20.17 27.66 -18.68
C ASP A 7 20.37 26.14 -18.41
N HIS A 8 19.40 25.47 -17.80
CA HIS A 8 19.44 24.05 -17.54
C HIS A 8 18.78 23.21 -18.64
N PHE A 9 19.36 22.04 -18.92
CA PHE A 9 18.73 21.06 -19.80
C PHE A 9 17.59 20.35 -19.07
N PRO A 10 16.44 20.10 -19.73
CA PRO A 10 15.39 19.31 -19.15
C PRO A 10 15.88 17.89 -18.90
N ILE A 11 15.71 17.41 -17.68
CA ILE A 11 15.96 16.00 -17.31
C ILE A 11 14.65 15.26 -17.52
N VAL A 12 14.65 14.33 -18.47
CA VAL A 12 13.52 13.42 -18.69
C VAL A 12 13.79 12.15 -17.90
N LEU A 13 12.94 11.85 -16.92
CA LEU A 13 12.96 10.60 -16.19
C LEU A 13 12.04 9.62 -16.93
N GLU A 14 12.63 8.77 -17.77
CA GLU A 14 11.89 7.66 -18.35
C GLU A 14 11.85 6.52 -17.34
N GLY A 15 10.67 6.29 -16.74
CA GLY A 15 10.39 5.13 -15.92
C GLY A 15 10.32 3.88 -16.78
N GLY A 16 11.46 3.38 -17.25
CA GLY A 16 11.53 2.10 -17.92
C GLY A 16 11.14 0.97 -16.97
N SER A 17 10.21 0.12 -17.38
CA SER A 17 9.94 -1.13 -16.69
C SER A 17 11.15 -2.04 -16.83
N PHE A 18 12.08 -1.99 -15.88
CA PHE A 18 13.12 -2.99 -15.77
C PHE A 18 12.47 -4.31 -15.34
N HIS A 19 11.93 -5.04 -16.31
CA HIS A 19 11.58 -6.43 -16.13
C HIS A 19 12.86 -7.26 -16.06
N GLN A 20 13.57 -7.18 -14.94
CA GLN A 20 14.44 -8.26 -14.56
C GLN A 20 13.55 -9.41 -14.11
N GLY A 21 13.50 -10.49 -14.93
CA GLY A 21 12.64 -11.66 -14.75
C GLY A 21 12.96 -12.54 -13.54
N GLY A 22 13.25 -11.94 -12.40
CA GLY A 22 13.41 -12.59 -11.11
C GLY A 22 12.14 -12.51 -10.28
N ARG A 23 11.84 -13.59 -9.54
CA ARG A 23 10.73 -13.62 -8.59
C ARG A 23 10.95 -12.52 -7.54
N ARG A 24 10.07 -11.48 -7.53
CA ARG A 24 10.19 -10.38 -6.57
C ARG A 24 10.15 -10.94 -5.14
N PRO A 25 11.08 -10.54 -4.26
CA PRO A 25 11.05 -10.96 -2.87
C PRO A 25 9.76 -10.46 -2.21
N PHE A 26 9.27 -11.22 -1.24
CA PHE A 26 8.15 -10.79 -0.42
C PHE A 26 8.56 -9.53 0.36
N ARG A 27 7.69 -8.55 0.35
CA ARG A 27 7.79 -7.36 1.20
C ARG A 27 6.52 -7.26 2.03
N PHE A 28 6.70 -6.95 3.31
CA PHE A 28 5.61 -6.59 4.19
C PHE A 28 5.13 -5.19 3.79
N GLU A 29 3.82 -4.98 3.72
CA GLU A 29 3.23 -3.68 3.38
C GLU A 29 2.79 -2.97 4.67
N ASN A 30 3.38 -1.81 4.98
CA ASN A 30 3.09 -1.06 6.21
C ASN A 30 1.63 -0.60 6.31
N MET A 31 0.95 -0.45 5.18
CA MET A 31 -0.46 -0.11 5.13
C MET A 31 -1.36 -1.17 5.79
N TRP A 32 -0.95 -2.44 5.83
CA TRP A 32 -1.71 -3.51 6.49
C TRP A 32 -1.90 -3.27 8.00
N LEU A 33 -0.97 -2.53 8.64
CA LEU A 33 -1.07 -2.15 10.04
C LEU A 33 -2.20 -1.15 10.34
N LYS A 34 -2.86 -0.62 9.31
CA LYS A 34 -4.01 0.27 9.44
C LYS A 34 -5.36 -0.46 9.38
N ASP A 35 -5.33 -1.75 9.03
CA ASP A 35 -6.53 -2.60 9.07
C ASP A 35 -6.86 -2.96 10.53
N GLU A 36 -8.11 -2.71 10.92
CA GLU A 36 -8.62 -3.06 12.24
C GLU A 36 -8.70 -4.58 12.36
N GLY A 37 -8.01 -5.18 13.31
CA GLY A 37 -7.96 -6.63 13.49
C GLY A 37 -6.80 -7.32 12.77
N PHE A 38 -5.96 -6.60 12.02
CA PHE A 38 -4.79 -7.19 11.39
C PHE A 38 -3.84 -7.85 12.41
N VAL A 39 -3.57 -7.18 13.53
CA VAL A 39 -2.68 -7.68 14.57
C VAL A 39 -3.24 -8.96 15.20
N ASP A 40 -4.53 -8.98 15.53
CA ASP A 40 -5.20 -10.14 16.12
C ASP A 40 -5.21 -11.33 15.14
N ARG A 41 -5.43 -11.06 13.86
CA ARG A 41 -5.36 -12.05 12.79
C ARG A 41 -3.97 -12.67 12.67
N VAL A 42 -2.93 -11.84 12.67
CA VAL A 42 -1.53 -12.30 12.63
C VAL A 42 -1.20 -13.12 13.87
N GLN A 43 -1.67 -12.70 15.05
CA GLN A 43 -1.50 -13.44 16.30
C GLN A 43 -2.16 -14.81 16.21
N CYS A 44 -3.41 -14.87 15.75
CA CYS A 44 -4.16 -16.12 15.58
C CYS A 44 -3.43 -17.09 14.64
N TRP A 45 -2.96 -16.61 13.48
CA TRP A 45 -2.17 -17.44 12.58
C TRP A 45 -0.88 -17.93 13.23
N TRP A 46 -0.14 -17.02 13.88
CA TRP A 46 1.14 -17.35 14.52
C TRP A 46 0.99 -18.42 15.59
N ASP A 47 -0.08 -18.39 16.38
CA ASP A 47 -0.35 -19.35 17.43
C ASP A 47 -0.81 -20.70 16.89
N SER A 48 -1.43 -20.71 15.71
CA SER A 48 -1.85 -21.94 15.04
C SER A 48 -0.71 -22.77 14.46
N TYR A 49 0.46 -22.16 14.23
CA TYR A 49 1.60 -22.86 13.61
C TYR A 49 2.37 -23.70 14.62
N HIS A 50 2.26 -25.01 14.49
CA HIS A 50 2.95 -25.97 15.36
C HIS A 50 4.00 -26.73 14.56
N PHE A 51 5.24 -26.70 15.02
CA PHE A 51 6.36 -27.44 14.44
C PHE A 51 7.16 -28.15 15.53
N GLN A 52 7.87 -29.21 15.14
CA GLN A 52 8.83 -29.90 15.99
C GLN A 52 10.23 -29.74 15.41
N GLY A 53 11.26 -29.62 16.23
CA GLY A 53 12.65 -29.53 15.80
C GLY A 53 13.42 -28.37 16.45
N ALA A 54 14.58 -28.04 15.88
CA ALA A 54 15.45 -26.97 16.39
C ALA A 54 14.78 -25.59 16.27
N SER A 55 15.05 -24.69 17.21
CA SER A 55 14.40 -23.35 17.31
C SER A 55 14.54 -22.51 16.02
N SER A 56 15.69 -22.59 15.34
CA SER A 56 15.89 -21.87 14.07
C SER A 56 15.03 -22.43 12.94
N PHE A 57 14.87 -23.74 12.86
CA PHE A 57 13.99 -24.41 11.90
C PHE A 57 12.52 -24.07 12.16
N PHE A 58 12.12 -24.08 13.43
CA PHE A 58 10.79 -23.70 13.88
C PHE A 58 10.43 -22.28 13.44
N LEU A 59 11.29 -21.29 13.72
CA LEU A 59 11.06 -19.90 13.37
C LEU A 59 10.98 -19.71 11.84
N ALA A 60 11.91 -20.31 11.09
CA ALA A 60 11.93 -20.20 9.63
C ALA A 60 10.65 -20.72 8.98
N ASN A 61 10.09 -21.83 9.49
CA ASN A 61 8.85 -22.39 8.99
C ASN A 61 7.62 -21.55 9.38
N LYS A 62 7.56 -21.03 10.61
CA LYS A 62 6.51 -20.09 11.03
C LYS A 62 6.49 -18.86 10.13
N LEU A 63 7.62 -18.23 9.88
CA LEU A 63 7.72 -17.06 8.98
C LEU A 63 7.33 -17.40 7.53
N LYS A 64 7.65 -18.61 7.06
CA LYS A 64 7.25 -19.06 5.73
C LYS A 64 5.74 -19.22 5.61
N LEU A 65 5.08 -19.80 6.61
CA LEU A 65 3.61 -19.91 6.63
C LEU A 65 2.98 -18.54 6.75
N LEU A 66 3.41 -17.72 7.69
CA LEU A 66 2.89 -16.36 7.87
C LEU A 66 2.97 -15.55 6.57
N LYS A 67 4.09 -15.64 5.84
CA LYS A 67 4.21 -15.00 4.52
C LYS A 67 3.13 -15.48 3.54
N ASN A 68 2.80 -16.77 3.55
CA ASN A 68 1.80 -17.31 2.64
C ASN A 68 0.39 -16.84 3.04
N ASP A 69 0.07 -16.84 4.33
CA ASP A 69 -1.22 -16.39 4.85
C ASP A 69 -1.41 -14.89 4.63
N LEU A 70 -0.37 -14.07 4.85
CA LEU A 70 -0.39 -12.65 4.50
C LEU A 70 -0.64 -12.40 3.01
N LYS A 71 -0.02 -13.17 2.12
CA LYS A 71 -0.26 -13.04 0.68
C LYS A 71 -1.67 -13.40 0.29
N LYS A 72 -2.20 -14.48 0.87
CA LYS A 72 -3.58 -14.93 0.63
C LYS A 72 -4.57 -13.87 1.10
N TRP A 73 -4.43 -13.43 2.34
CA TRP A 73 -5.27 -12.40 2.93
C TRP A 73 -5.23 -11.08 2.15
N ASN A 74 -4.03 -10.66 1.70
CA ASN A 74 -3.91 -9.44 0.90
C ASN A 74 -4.69 -9.50 -0.41
N VAL A 75 -4.83 -10.68 -1.00
CA VAL A 75 -5.58 -10.85 -2.26
C VAL A 75 -7.07 -11.01 -2.00
N GLU A 76 -7.44 -11.78 -0.98
CA GLU A 76 -8.83 -12.21 -0.75
C GLU A 76 -9.63 -11.20 0.08
N ASP A 77 -9.01 -10.64 1.13
CA ASP A 77 -9.71 -9.78 2.11
C ASP A 77 -9.32 -8.30 1.97
N PHE A 78 -8.02 -7.99 1.97
CA PHE A 78 -7.54 -6.60 1.96
C PHE A 78 -7.77 -5.92 0.60
N GLY A 79 -7.47 -6.64 -0.48
CA GLY A 79 -7.68 -6.19 -1.85
C GLY A 79 -6.67 -5.14 -2.34
N SER A 80 -6.98 -4.59 -3.50
CA SER A 80 -6.21 -3.52 -4.12
C SER A 80 -6.72 -2.16 -3.67
N VAL A 81 -5.88 -1.42 -2.93
CA VAL A 81 -6.20 -0.04 -2.50
C VAL A 81 -6.37 0.87 -3.71
N GLU A 82 -5.54 0.71 -4.75
CA GLU A 82 -5.60 1.49 -5.97
C GLU A 82 -6.92 1.29 -6.73
N GLU A 83 -7.37 0.04 -6.88
CA GLU A 83 -8.64 -0.26 -7.55
C GLU A 83 -9.84 0.25 -6.76
N ARG A 84 -9.80 0.09 -5.41
CA ARG A 84 -10.82 0.64 -4.52
C ARG A 84 -10.88 2.16 -4.65
N GLY A 85 -9.74 2.85 -4.62
CA GLY A 85 -9.66 4.29 -4.79
C GLY A 85 -10.24 4.75 -6.13
N LYS A 86 -9.92 4.07 -7.23
CA LYS A 86 -10.49 4.39 -8.56
C LYS A 86 -12.01 4.23 -8.61
N GLN A 87 -12.54 3.18 -7.98
CA GLN A 87 -13.99 2.97 -7.92
C GLN A 87 -14.67 4.05 -7.09
N LEU A 88 -14.14 4.37 -5.91
CA LEU A 88 -14.67 5.43 -5.06
C LEU A 88 -14.65 6.80 -5.74
N TRP A 89 -13.60 7.13 -6.49
CA TRP A 89 -13.54 8.35 -7.29
C TRP A 89 -14.61 8.41 -8.37
N LYS A 90 -14.91 7.28 -9.00
CA LYS A 90 -15.97 7.19 -9.99
C LYS A 90 -17.34 7.41 -9.33
N ASP A 91 -17.61 6.70 -8.23
CA ASP A 91 -18.89 6.79 -7.51
C ASP A 91 -19.11 8.22 -6.97
N PHE A 92 -18.05 8.87 -6.49
CA PHE A 92 -18.05 10.28 -6.09
C PHE A 92 -18.44 11.20 -7.24
N GLY A 93 -17.80 11.06 -8.40
CA GLY A 93 -18.13 11.87 -9.59
C GLY A 93 -19.54 11.64 -10.11
N ASP A 94 -20.09 10.43 -10.00
CA ASP A 94 -21.46 10.13 -10.37
C ASP A 94 -22.46 10.88 -9.46
N LEU A 95 -22.19 10.94 -8.15
CA LEU A 95 -23.01 11.72 -7.21
C LEU A 95 -22.88 13.24 -7.39
N GLU A 96 -21.68 13.76 -7.69
CA GLU A 96 -21.50 15.18 -8.03
C GLU A 96 -22.30 15.59 -9.27
N ASN A 97 -22.31 14.76 -10.32
CA ASN A 97 -23.12 15.01 -11.51
C ASN A 97 -24.64 15.04 -11.20
N ILE A 98 -25.08 14.19 -10.27
CA ILE A 98 -26.48 14.20 -9.80
C ILE A 98 -26.76 15.48 -9.02
N GLU A 99 -25.85 15.91 -8.14
CA GLU A 99 -25.99 17.15 -7.38
C GLU A 99 -26.14 18.37 -8.28
N GLU A 100 -25.31 18.47 -9.32
CA GLU A 100 -25.39 19.56 -10.29
C GLU A 100 -26.73 19.58 -11.08
N SER A 101 -27.29 18.40 -11.34
CA SER A 101 -28.51 18.30 -12.19
C SER A 101 -29.80 18.55 -11.44
N ARG A 102 -29.95 18.03 -10.23
CA ARG A 102 -31.23 18.07 -9.47
C ARG A 102 -31.09 18.27 -7.97
N GLY A 103 -29.85 18.35 -7.45
CA GLY A 103 -29.55 18.28 -6.04
C GLY A 103 -29.64 16.86 -5.49
N LEU A 104 -28.99 16.61 -4.34
CA LEU A 104 -28.98 15.34 -3.69
C LEU A 104 -30.13 15.16 -2.70
N THR A 105 -30.66 13.94 -2.63
CA THR A 105 -31.56 13.53 -1.55
C THR A 105 -30.74 13.38 -0.22
N THR A 106 -31.46 13.20 0.89
CA THR A 106 -30.81 12.98 2.19
C THR A 106 -29.97 11.70 2.20
N GLU A 107 -30.45 10.65 1.55
CA GLU A 107 -29.75 9.37 1.45
C GLU A 107 -28.48 9.49 0.59
N GLU A 108 -28.58 10.15 -0.56
CA GLU A 108 -27.43 10.40 -1.45
C GLU A 108 -26.35 11.29 -0.80
N ARG A 109 -26.75 12.21 0.08
CA ARG A 109 -25.79 13.01 0.87
C ARG A 109 -25.03 12.14 1.88
N LEU A 110 -25.72 11.23 2.57
CA LEU A 110 -25.08 10.31 3.49
C LEU A 110 -24.11 9.37 2.75
N GLU A 111 -24.49 8.92 1.55
CA GLU A 111 -23.63 8.12 0.69
C GLU A 111 -22.39 8.91 0.25
N LEU A 112 -22.55 10.18 -0.14
CA LEU A 112 -21.44 11.07 -0.50
C LEU A 112 -20.46 11.24 0.67
N ASP A 113 -20.98 11.50 1.88
CA ASP A 113 -20.15 11.61 3.09
C ASP A 113 -19.39 10.32 3.40
N GLN A 114 -20.01 9.16 3.19
CA GLN A 114 -19.36 7.86 3.35
C GLN A 114 -18.25 7.65 2.31
N ILE A 115 -18.51 7.94 1.05
CA ILE A 115 -17.52 7.84 -0.03
C ILE A 115 -16.33 8.76 0.24
N GLN A 116 -16.56 9.99 0.72
CA GLN A 116 -15.49 10.91 1.10
C GLN A 116 -14.60 10.32 2.21
N GLY A 117 -15.22 9.77 3.25
CA GLY A 117 -14.48 9.11 4.33
C GLY A 117 -13.65 7.90 3.87
N GLU A 118 -14.19 7.12 2.93
CA GLU A 118 -13.45 5.98 2.34
C GLU A 118 -12.31 6.44 1.41
N LEU A 119 -12.50 7.54 0.65
CA LEU A 119 -11.44 8.16 -0.16
C LEU A 119 -10.29 8.67 0.70
N GLU A 120 -10.58 9.30 1.83
CA GLU A 120 -9.55 9.75 2.77
C GLU A 120 -8.73 8.56 3.30
N LYS A 121 -9.40 7.46 3.67
CA LYS A 121 -8.73 6.23 4.10
C LYS A 121 -7.87 5.63 2.98
N ALA A 122 -8.41 5.52 1.77
CA ALA A 122 -7.68 4.99 0.62
C ALA A 122 -6.45 5.84 0.31
N SER A 123 -6.57 7.17 0.33
CA SER A 123 -5.46 8.11 0.10
C SER A 123 -4.36 7.96 1.17
N LEU A 124 -4.74 7.77 2.44
CA LEU A 124 -3.78 7.51 3.51
C LEU A 124 -3.03 6.19 3.29
N LEU A 125 -3.71 5.12 2.87
CA LEU A 125 -3.08 3.84 2.59
C LEU A 125 -2.12 3.93 1.40
N GLU A 126 -2.51 4.64 0.34
CA GLU A 126 -1.64 4.91 -0.81
C GLU A 126 -0.41 5.72 -0.40
N GLU A 127 -0.56 6.75 0.41
CA GLU A 127 0.56 7.54 0.91
C GLU A 127 1.56 6.66 1.68
N ILE A 128 1.09 5.80 2.59
CA ILE A 128 1.94 4.86 3.33
C ILE A 128 2.69 3.94 2.37
N CYS A 129 1.99 3.42 1.36
CA CYS A 129 2.58 2.56 0.32
C CYS A 129 3.68 3.29 -0.47
N TRP A 130 3.41 4.52 -0.92
CA TRP A 130 4.37 5.33 -1.68
C TRP A 130 5.58 5.73 -0.84
N ARG A 131 5.38 6.12 0.43
CA ARG A 131 6.48 6.41 1.36
C ARG A 131 7.38 5.19 1.56
N GLN A 132 6.78 4.00 1.70
CA GLN A 132 7.52 2.75 1.83
C GLN A 132 8.29 2.40 0.54
N LYS A 133 7.69 2.59 -0.64
CA LYS A 133 8.31 2.32 -1.94
C LYS A 133 9.42 3.31 -2.26
N SER A 134 9.26 4.57 -1.93
CA SER A 134 10.23 5.64 -2.20
C SER A 134 11.48 5.59 -1.32
N ARG A 135 11.57 4.64 -0.39
CA ARG A 135 12.68 4.53 0.60
C ARG A 135 12.88 5.78 1.47
N VAL A 136 11.94 6.70 1.49
CA VAL A 136 12.01 7.90 2.35
C VAL A 136 12.18 7.51 3.82
N LEU A 137 11.57 6.41 4.24
CA LEU A 137 11.78 5.85 5.59
C LEU A 137 13.22 5.36 5.80
N CYS A 138 13.86 4.76 4.79
CA CYS A 138 15.26 4.36 4.89
C CYS A 138 16.20 5.57 5.06
N VAL A 139 15.91 6.69 4.41
CA VAL A 139 16.70 7.92 4.54
C VAL A 139 16.45 8.57 5.90
N ARG A 140 15.22 8.60 6.37
CA ARG A 140 14.85 9.25 7.65
C ARG A 140 15.24 8.44 8.89
N GLU A 141 15.14 7.10 8.82
CA GLU A 141 15.40 6.19 9.95
C GLU A 141 16.69 5.41 9.82
N GLY A 142 17.23 5.27 8.61
CA GLY A 142 18.42 4.46 8.28
C GLY A 142 19.71 5.25 8.12
N ASP A 143 19.68 6.57 8.10
CA ASP A 143 20.86 7.42 7.92
C ASP A 143 21.69 7.60 9.22
N ARG A 144 21.80 6.54 9.99
CA ARG A 144 22.88 6.39 10.95
C ARG A 144 24.07 5.74 10.25
N ASN A 145 24.65 6.41 9.25
CA ASN A 145 25.97 6.14 8.65
C ASN A 145 26.59 4.77 9.05
N THR A 146 25.81 3.70 8.86
CA THR A 146 26.24 2.36 9.26
C THR A 146 27.06 1.74 8.14
N LYS A 147 28.10 0.97 8.48
CA LYS A 147 28.98 0.20 7.55
C LYS A 147 28.20 -0.62 6.49
N PHE A 148 26.91 -0.79 6.64
CA PHE A 148 26.03 -1.47 5.70
C PHE A 148 25.87 -0.73 4.36
N PHE A 149 25.95 0.61 4.36
CA PHE A 149 25.82 1.43 3.16
C PHE A 149 27.13 1.70 2.42
N HIS A 150 28.26 1.28 2.98
CA HIS A 150 29.60 1.50 2.42
C HIS A 150 30.26 0.22 1.83
N ARG A 151 29.46 -0.83 1.55
CA ARG A 151 29.93 -2.04 0.86
C ARG A 151 29.45 -2.08 -0.57
#